data_2647ec65bb0a9ee75a306110d9bb2a65
#
_entry.id   2647ec65bb0a9ee75a306110d9bb2a65
#
_cell.length_a   1.000
_cell.length_b   1.000
_cell.length_c   1.000
_cell.angle_alpha   90.00
_cell.angle_beta   90.00
_cell.angle_gamma   90.00
#
_symmetry.space_group_name_H-M   'P 1'
#
loop_
_entity.id
_entity.type
_entity.pdbx_description
1 polymer ?
#
loop_
_entity_poly.entity_id
_entity_poly.type
_entity_poly.pdbx_seq_one_letter_code
_entity_poly.pdbx_strand_id
1 'polypeptide(L)'
;MFDFDKETDRRNTGSLKWDVKENELPMWVADMDFETAPAVTNAIKARAEHGIFGYSVLPDKWYDAYIGWWKTRHGFSIDKDWLIFCTGVIPAISSIVRKLTTPAEKVVLMTPVYNIFFNSV
;
A
#
# COMPACT_ATOMS: atom_id res chain seq x y z
N MET A 1 6.96 5.22 22.48
CA MET A 1 5.48 5.23 22.44
C MET A 1 5.12 6.14 21.28
N PHE A 2 4.15 5.78 20.46
CA PHE A 2 3.67 6.67 19.39
C PHE A 2 2.75 7.72 19.99
N ASP A 3 2.91 8.98 19.57
CA ASP A 3 2.04 10.07 19.96
C ASP A 3 1.01 10.28 18.83
N PHE A 4 -0.20 9.77 19.05
CA PHE A 4 -1.30 9.89 18.09
C PHE A 4 -2.12 11.18 18.28
N ASP A 5 -1.84 11.94 19.33
CA ASP A 5 -2.49 13.23 19.60
C ASP A 5 -1.71 14.40 19.00
N LYS A 6 -0.49 14.12 18.52
CA LYS A 6 0.34 15.13 17.85
C LYS A 6 -0.26 15.50 16.50
N GLU A 7 -0.67 16.74 16.36
CA GLU A 7 -1.10 17.29 15.07
C GLU A 7 0.10 17.44 14.12
N THR A 8 -0.06 16.93 12.91
CA THR A 8 0.94 17.04 11.84
C THR A 8 0.40 17.93 10.75
N ASP A 9 0.93 19.15 10.63
CA ASP A 9 0.60 20.04 9.52
C ASP A 9 1.20 19.52 8.22
N ARG A 10 0.35 19.19 7.27
CA ARG A 10 0.73 18.69 5.95
C ARG A 10 0.44 19.68 4.83
N ARG A 11 0.02 20.91 5.15
CA ARG A 11 -0.18 21.99 4.17
C ARG A 11 1.18 22.37 3.56
N ASN A 12 1.18 22.69 2.28
CA ASN A 12 2.39 23.07 1.53
C ASN A 12 3.51 22.01 1.50
N THR A 13 3.16 20.73 1.75
CA THR A 13 4.12 19.60 1.70
C THR A 13 4.04 18.80 0.40
N GLY A 14 3.24 19.25 -0.58
CA GLY A 14 2.94 18.50 -1.79
C GLY A 14 1.91 17.37 -1.58
N SER A 15 1.23 17.36 -0.43
CA SER A 15 0.17 16.38 -0.14
C SER A 15 -1.07 16.70 -0.96
N LEU A 16 -1.49 15.77 -1.82
CA LEU A 16 -2.74 15.90 -2.58
C LEU A 16 -3.97 16.03 -1.67
N LYS A 17 -3.98 15.32 -0.55
CA LYS A 17 -5.07 15.40 0.44
C LYS A 17 -5.22 16.80 1.01
N TRP A 18 -4.10 17.48 1.28
CA TRP A 18 -4.05 18.78 1.93
C TRP A 18 -3.93 19.97 0.96
N ASP A 19 -4.08 19.71 -0.34
CA ASP A 19 -4.24 20.75 -1.36
C ASP A 19 -5.68 21.27 -1.37
N VAL A 20 -6.06 21.94 -0.27
CA VAL A 20 -7.40 22.47 0.01
C VAL A 20 -7.28 23.89 0.57
N LYS A 21 -8.39 24.62 0.62
CA LYS A 21 -8.42 25.98 1.19
C LYS A 21 -8.10 25.95 2.69
N GLU A 22 -7.65 27.08 3.22
CA GLU A 22 -7.17 27.21 4.59
C GLU A 22 -8.19 26.75 5.66
N ASN A 23 -9.46 27.02 5.43
CA ASN A 23 -10.56 26.69 6.33
C ASN A 23 -11.25 25.33 6.02
N GLU A 24 -10.68 24.53 5.15
CA GLU A 24 -11.20 23.21 4.80
C GLU A 24 -10.44 22.11 5.51
N LEU A 25 -11.19 21.12 6.06
CA LEU A 25 -10.64 19.89 6.63
C LEU A 25 -10.80 18.76 5.60
N PRO A 26 -9.71 18.27 5.00
CA PRO A 26 -9.79 17.23 3.99
C PRO A 26 -10.05 15.85 4.62
N MET A 27 -11.06 15.16 4.13
CA MET A 27 -11.39 13.79 4.58
C MET A 27 -11.66 12.83 3.40
N TRP A 28 -11.24 13.20 2.19
CA TRP A 28 -11.57 12.49 0.95
C TRP A 28 -10.53 11.46 0.51
N VAL A 29 -9.26 11.62 0.94
CA VAL A 29 -8.20 10.64 0.70
C VAL A 29 -7.98 9.82 1.97
N ALA A 30 -7.83 8.51 1.81
CA ALA A 30 -7.70 7.58 2.92
C ALA A 30 -6.27 7.52 3.55
N ASP A 31 -5.32 8.32 3.09
CA ASP A 31 -4.01 8.40 3.71
C ASP A 31 -4.10 9.03 5.10
N MET A 32 -3.40 8.44 6.05
CA MET A 32 -3.40 8.88 7.44
C MET A 32 -2.45 10.07 7.65
N ASP A 33 -2.79 10.92 8.62
CA ASP A 33 -1.97 12.09 8.98
C ASP A 33 -1.01 11.82 10.16
N PHE A 34 -0.88 10.57 10.56
CA PHE A 34 0.06 10.15 11.60
C PHE A 34 1.47 9.95 11.04
N GLU A 35 2.46 10.30 11.84
CA GLU A 35 3.86 10.03 11.49
C GLU A 35 4.11 8.51 11.36
N THR A 36 4.91 8.15 10.38
CA THR A 36 5.32 6.76 10.18
C THR A 36 6.18 6.27 11.35
N ALA A 37 6.04 4.99 11.70
CA ALA A 37 6.83 4.36 12.76
C ALA A 37 8.34 4.61 12.59
N PRO A 38 9.08 4.98 13.65
CA PRO A 38 10.52 5.26 13.56
C PRO A 38 11.34 4.14 12.96
N ALA A 39 10.96 2.88 13.20
CA ALA A 39 11.65 1.73 12.60
C ALA A 39 11.56 1.74 11.06
N VAL A 40 10.41 2.11 10.51
CA VAL A 40 10.21 2.22 9.05
C VAL A 40 11.01 3.41 8.50
N THR A 41 10.92 4.56 9.15
CA THR A 41 11.66 5.77 8.74
C THR A 41 13.17 5.53 8.77
N ASN A 42 13.69 4.87 9.80
CA ASN A 42 15.11 4.54 9.92
C ASN A 42 15.57 3.56 8.84
N ALA A 43 14.77 2.56 8.50
CA ALA A 43 15.09 1.64 7.41
C ALA A 43 15.17 2.35 6.05
N ILE A 44 14.25 3.30 5.80
CA ILE A 44 14.27 4.12 4.57
C ILE A 44 15.51 5.01 4.54
N LYS A 45 15.86 5.67 5.65
CA LYS A 45 17.07 6.51 5.76
C LYS A 45 18.34 5.71 5.48
N ALA A 46 18.48 4.55 6.13
CA ALA A 46 19.64 3.68 5.92
C ALA A 46 19.75 3.23 4.45
N ARG A 47 18.62 2.95 3.79
CA ARG A 47 18.64 2.61 2.37
C ARG A 47 18.98 3.80 1.48
N ALA A 48 18.53 5.00 1.84
CA ALA A 48 18.87 6.23 1.13
C ALA A 48 20.37 6.58 1.27
N GLU A 49 20.93 6.42 2.45
CA GLU A 49 22.37 6.64 2.73
C GLU A 49 23.28 5.70 1.92
N HIS A 50 22.82 4.49 1.62
CA HIS A 50 23.53 3.57 0.73
C HIS A 50 23.76 4.16 -0.67
N GLY A 51 22.85 5.02 -1.16
CA GLY A 51 23.02 5.87 -2.36
C GLY A 51 22.98 5.15 -3.72
N ILE A 52 22.86 3.82 -3.77
CA ILE A 52 22.82 3.05 -5.02
C ILE A 52 21.45 2.41 -5.16
N PHE A 53 20.70 2.83 -6.17
CA PHE A 53 19.32 2.41 -6.43
C PHE A 53 19.26 1.66 -7.76
N GLY A 54 19.51 0.36 -7.70
CA GLY A 54 19.45 -0.54 -8.85
C GLY A 54 18.32 -1.58 -8.69
N TYR A 55 18.31 -2.56 -9.57
CA TYR A 55 17.43 -3.70 -9.43
C TYR A 55 17.74 -4.47 -8.15
N SER A 56 16.69 -4.87 -7.43
CA SER A 56 16.80 -5.58 -6.17
C SER A 56 16.10 -6.92 -6.24
N VAL A 57 16.64 -7.90 -5.57
CA VAL A 57 15.95 -9.18 -5.33
C VAL A 57 14.98 -9.02 -4.17
N LEU A 58 13.91 -9.80 -4.19
CA LEU A 58 12.99 -9.89 -3.07
C LEU A 58 13.61 -10.82 -2.00
N PRO A 59 13.97 -10.30 -0.82
CA PRO A 59 14.65 -11.11 0.20
C PRO A 59 13.68 -12.03 0.93
N ASP A 60 14.17 -13.17 1.43
CA ASP A 60 13.36 -14.14 2.21
C ASP A 60 12.67 -13.49 3.40
N LYS A 61 13.32 -12.57 4.09
CA LYS A 61 12.73 -11.83 5.21
C LYS A 61 11.44 -11.07 4.88
N TRP A 62 11.21 -10.75 3.59
CA TRP A 62 9.94 -10.15 3.15
C TRP A 62 8.81 -11.18 3.25
N TYR A 63 9.06 -12.39 2.76
CA TYR A 63 8.10 -13.50 2.85
C TYR A 63 7.85 -13.88 4.30
N ASP A 64 8.90 -13.99 5.11
CA ASP A 64 8.82 -14.34 6.53
C ASP A 64 7.97 -13.31 7.31
N ALA A 65 8.16 -12.02 7.05
CA ALA A 65 7.38 -10.96 7.68
C ALA A 65 5.89 -11.05 7.30
N TYR A 66 5.59 -11.29 6.02
CA TYR A 66 4.22 -11.41 5.55
C TYR A 66 3.52 -12.65 6.11
N ILE A 67 4.17 -13.81 6.03
CA ILE A 67 3.67 -15.08 6.57
C ILE A 67 3.48 -14.99 8.08
N GLY A 68 4.47 -14.42 8.79
CA GLY A 68 4.42 -14.22 10.23
C GLY A 68 3.26 -13.31 10.67
N TRP A 69 3.00 -12.24 9.92
CA TRP A 69 1.86 -11.36 10.18
C TRP A 69 0.52 -12.13 10.11
N TRP A 70 0.28 -12.83 9.01
CA TRP A 70 -0.96 -13.57 8.81
C TRP A 70 -1.16 -14.68 9.85
N LYS A 71 -0.08 -15.40 10.18
CA LYS A 71 -0.12 -16.42 11.20
C LYS A 71 -0.45 -15.85 12.58
N THR A 72 0.21 -14.77 12.99
CA THR A 72 0.06 -14.21 14.34
C THR A 72 -1.22 -13.41 14.53
N ARG A 73 -1.69 -12.69 13.49
CA ARG A 73 -2.86 -11.82 13.59
C ARG A 73 -4.17 -12.49 13.19
N HIS A 74 -4.11 -13.48 12.32
CA HIS A 74 -5.30 -14.10 11.75
C HIS A 74 -5.34 -15.63 11.93
N GLY A 75 -4.32 -16.25 12.52
CA GLY A 75 -4.24 -17.71 12.69
C GLY A 75 -4.13 -18.47 11.36
N PHE A 76 -3.80 -17.76 10.27
CA PHE A 76 -3.75 -18.32 8.93
C PHE A 76 -2.32 -18.54 8.47
N SER A 77 -1.98 -19.76 8.08
CA SER A 77 -0.67 -20.12 7.56
C SER A 77 -0.66 -20.03 6.04
N ILE A 78 0.27 -19.24 5.51
CA ILE A 78 0.47 -19.05 4.08
C ILE A 78 1.76 -19.78 3.69
N ASP A 79 1.71 -20.53 2.59
CA ASP A 79 2.90 -21.10 1.99
C ASP A 79 3.65 -20.01 1.18
N LYS A 80 4.98 -19.99 1.26
CA LYS A 80 5.81 -19.04 0.55
C LYS A 80 5.55 -19.06 -0.96
N ASP A 81 5.32 -20.23 -1.53
CA ASP A 81 5.12 -20.41 -2.97
C ASP A 81 3.77 -19.87 -3.47
N TRP A 82 2.86 -19.48 -2.55
CA TRP A 82 1.62 -18.82 -2.91
C TRP A 82 1.77 -17.30 -3.09
N LEU A 83 2.91 -16.76 -2.67
CA LEU A 83 3.12 -15.32 -2.65
C LEU A 83 3.79 -14.83 -3.94
N ILE A 84 3.11 -13.92 -4.61
CA ILE A 84 3.63 -13.19 -5.76
C ILE A 84 3.70 -11.72 -5.41
N PHE A 85 4.89 -11.14 -5.48
CA PHE A 85 5.06 -9.72 -5.24
C PHE A 85 4.46 -8.88 -6.37
N CYS A 86 3.76 -7.82 -6.00
CA CYS A 86 3.32 -6.78 -6.92
C CYS A 86 3.46 -5.40 -6.29
N THR A 87 3.51 -4.36 -7.10
CA THR A 87 3.75 -2.97 -6.65
C THR A 87 2.50 -2.27 -6.14
N GLY A 88 1.39 -2.98 -6.02
CA GLY A 88 0.13 -2.44 -5.47
C GLY A 88 -1.07 -3.27 -5.87
N VAL A 89 -2.20 -3.00 -5.22
CA VAL A 89 -3.47 -3.72 -5.43
C VAL A 89 -4.02 -3.48 -6.84
N ILE A 90 -3.97 -2.26 -7.34
CA ILE A 90 -4.49 -1.94 -8.69
C ILE A 90 -3.74 -2.67 -9.79
N PRO A 91 -2.39 -2.66 -9.85
CA PRO A 91 -1.65 -3.49 -10.79
C PRO A 91 -1.94 -4.98 -10.66
N ALA A 92 -2.13 -5.48 -9.43
CA ALA A 92 -2.48 -6.88 -9.19
C ALA A 92 -3.83 -7.24 -9.81
N ILE A 93 -4.89 -6.47 -9.50
CA ILE A 93 -6.24 -6.68 -10.03
C ILE A 93 -6.22 -6.63 -11.56
N SER A 94 -5.63 -5.60 -12.15
CA SER A 94 -5.54 -5.46 -13.61
C SER A 94 -4.80 -6.62 -14.28
N SER A 95 -3.74 -7.13 -13.63
CA SER A 95 -3.00 -8.29 -14.12
C SER A 95 -3.81 -9.57 -14.04
N ILE A 96 -4.55 -9.78 -12.94
CA ILE A 96 -5.42 -10.94 -12.74
C ILE A 96 -6.54 -10.94 -13.77
N VAL A 97 -7.24 -9.82 -13.93
CA VAL A 97 -8.32 -9.70 -14.92
C VAL A 97 -7.80 -10.04 -16.32
N ARG A 98 -6.73 -9.40 -16.77
CA ARG A 98 -6.14 -9.68 -18.10
C ARG A 98 -5.67 -11.12 -18.29
N LYS A 99 -5.26 -11.78 -17.21
CA LYS A 99 -4.75 -13.16 -17.29
C LYS A 99 -5.88 -14.18 -17.29
N LEU A 100 -6.96 -13.93 -16.58
CA LEU A 100 -8.04 -14.89 -16.34
C LEU A 100 -9.26 -14.67 -17.24
N THR A 101 -9.32 -13.55 -17.97
CA THR A 101 -10.43 -13.23 -18.88
C THR A 101 -9.96 -12.96 -20.30
N THR A 102 -10.86 -13.18 -21.26
CA THR A 102 -10.71 -12.78 -22.65
C THR A 102 -11.67 -11.62 -23.01
N PRO A 103 -11.44 -10.89 -24.11
CA PRO A 103 -12.35 -9.83 -24.53
C PRO A 103 -13.80 -10.29 -24.60
N ALA A 104 -14.73 -9.47 -24.09
CA ALA A 104 -16.17 -9.71 -23.97
C ALA A 104 -16.60 -10.67 -22.83
N GLU A 105 -15.71 -11.24 -22.07
CA GLU A 105 -16.06 -11.92 -20.81
C GLU A 105 -16.47 -10.90 -19.74
N LYS A 106 -17.24 -11.34 -18.76
CA LYS A 106 -17.79 -10.49 -17.71
C LYS A 106 -17.04 -10.69 -16.39
N VAL A 107 -16.78 -9.58 -15.71
CA VAL A 107 -16.23 -9.55 -14.35
C VAL A 107 -17.28 -9.01 -13.39
N VAL A 108 -17.43 -9.64 -12.24
CA VAL A 108 -18.36 -9.19 -11.19
C VAL A 108 -17.62 -8.28 -10.23
N LEU A 109 -18.16 -7.09 -9.99
CA LEU A 109 -17.71 -6.16 -8.96
C LEU A 109 -18.78 -6.04 -7.88
N MET A 110 -18.38 -6.22 -6.62
CA MET A 110 -19.25 -5.97 -5.47
C MET A 110 -19.25 -4.46 -5.16
N THR A 111 -20.42 -3.84 -5.18
CA THR A 111 -20.56 -2.40 -4.92
C THR A 111 -21.34 -2.15 -3.61
N PRO A 112 -21.09 -1.02 -2.91
CA PRO A 112 -20.14 0.06 -3.26
C PRO A 112 -18.67 -0.34 -3.07
N VAL A 113 -17.79 0.13 -3.98
CA VAL A 113 -16.36 -0.19 -3.97
C VAL A 113 -15.54 0.99 -4.51
N TYR A 114 -14.24 0.97 -4.27
CA TYR A 114 -13.31 1.97 -4.79
C TYR A 114 -13.44 2.10 -6.32
N ASN A 115 -13.69 3.31 -6.80
CA ASN A 115 -14.02 3.58 -8.20
C ASN A 115 -12.95 3.13 -9.20
N ILE A 116 -11.67 3.12 -8.81
CA ILE A 116 -10.56 2.70 -9.67
C ILE A 116 -10.69 1.22 -10.10
N PHE A 117 -11.38 0.37 -9.34
CA PHE A 117 -11.57 -1.03 -9.72
C PHE A 117 -12.40 -1.18 -11.00
N PHE A 118 -13.31 -0.24 -11.29
CA PHE A 118 -14.03 -0.22 -12.57
C PHE A 118 -13.12 0.00 -13.78
N ASN A 119 -11.98 0.67 -13.59
CA ASN A 119 -11.01 0.91 -14.65
C ASN A 119 -10.09 -0.30 -14.90
N SER A 120 -10.16 -1.32 -14.05
CA SER A 120 -9.31 -2.51 -14.13
C SER A 120 -9.98 -3.67 -14.87
N VAL A 121 -11.24 -3.49 -15.30
CA VAL A 121 -12.10 -4.50 -15.91
C VAL A 121 -12.32 -4.19 -17.39
#